data_451fa2c77092fa77d02b430955a0e9e5
#
_entry.id   451fa2c77092fa77d02b430955a0e9e5
#
_cell.length_a   1.000
_cell.length_b   1.000
_cell.length_c   1.000
_cell.angle_alpha   90.00
_cell.angle_beta   90.00
_cell.angle_gamma   90.00
#
_symmetry.space_group_name_H-M   'P 1'
#
loop_
_entity.id
_entity.type
_entity.pdbx_description
1 polymer ?
#
loop_
_entity_poly.entity_id
_entity_poly.type
_entity_poly.pdbx_seq_one_letter_code
_entity_poly.pdbx_strand_id
1 'polypeptide(L)'
;MKSINIMNFARSYEPRNKKAEDNLLKTTREQLDLVNEYGVDATFLLQYDVIANEEFVKMIKERARENIELGFWYEVVEPLTSACGMPYESTRGWKWDWFIKPGFPVSYSLPDREKLIDEAMRKFKEVFGYYPRTVGSWLLDTHTVNYLTDNYDIDALCYCRDQINTDAYTFVGGYFNQAYYPSRNNYFIPAGSDKTQVNVPAFRLLGPDPINNYDYGKYASPECGRGPYTMEVVYPRTTGRDPAITDWYYRSFFTNEDLGFSYVQIGQENSFALYDIIAPLRMQIEKALRLDGVKIQKMCDTGREFKNKYHTTPATCVCALDSWDTTDCQSVYYDCKSYTANVMYAKDKVFIRALYLFDDRLEDYYTARPCDTFDAVYESLPIVDTAYQKGETDGGYGIILDTSAHRLTATKTAEGELTVAFGDSSAVFTEDGITLKGCTPSFTHYMSNTKITATDTAINYEYKDNRYSLEVSGAKIRENKNTITLIGEEIVLTPKRG
;
A
#
# COMPACT_ATOMS: atom_id res chain seq x y z
N MET A 1 15.47 9.43 3.41
CA MET A 1 14.98 10.03 2.14
C MET A 1 13.49 10.27 2.30
N LYS A 2 13.00 11.48 2.00
CA LYS A 2 11.59 11.86 2.14
C LYS A 2 11.07 12.33 0.80
N SER A 3 9.99 11.72 0.29
CA SER A 3 9.47 12.01 -1.05
C SER A 3 7.94 12.07 -1.10
N ILE A 4 7.43 13.00 -1.89
CA ILE A 4 6.01 13.06 -2.29
C ILE A 4 5.97 12.91 -3.81
N ASN A 5 5.13 11.99 -4.29
CA ASN A 5 4.75 11.96 -5.69
C ASN A 5 3.32 12.48 -5.87
N ILE A 6 3.16 13.44 -6.78
CA ILE A 6 1.84 13.86 -7.26
C ILE A 6 1.52 12.92 -8.42
N MET A 7 0.68 11.93 -8.16
CA MET A 7 0.34 10.90 -9.13
C MET A 7 -1.13 11.00 -9.50
N ASN A 8 -1.39 11.38 -10.74
CA ASN A 8 -2.74 11.38 -11.32
C ASN A 8 -2.84 10.25 -12.35
N PHE A 9 -3.99 9.62 -12.44
CA PHE A 9 -4.23 8.68 -13.54
C PHE A 9 -5.52 8.99 -14.27
N ALA A 10 -5.53 8.68 -15.56
CA ALA A 10 -6.58 9.08 -16.47
C ALA A 10 -7.14 7.88 -17.22
N ARG A 11 -8.47 7.88 -17.33
CA ARG A 11 -9.25 7.03 -18.23
C ARG A 11 -10.12 7.90 -19.14
N SER A 12 -10.52 7.40 -20.30
CA SER A 12 -11.38 8.12 -21.24
C SER A 12 -12.83 7.61 -21.23
N TYR A 13 -13.14 6.63 -20.41
CA TYR A 13 -14.45 6.01 -20.30
C TYR A 13 -14.85 5.78 -18.83
N GLU A 14 -16.08 6.20 -18.44
CA GLU A 14 -16.61 6.07 -17.09
C GLU A 14 -18.11 5.69 -17.13
N PRO A 15 -18.43 4.40 -17.21
CA PRO A 15 -19.82 3.95 -17.40
C PRO A 15 -20.70 4.09 -16.16
N ARG A 16 -20.10 4.28 -14.97
CA ARG A 16 -20.87 4.39 -13.71
C ARG A 16 -21.66 5.70 -13.63
N ASN A 17 -21.17 6.76 -14.24
CA ASN A 17 -21.79 8.06 -14.13
C ASN A 17 -21.52 8.95 -15.36
N LYS A 18 -22.57 9.27 -16.11
CA LYS A 18 -22.52 10.07 -17.33
C LYS A 18 -21.91 11.47 -17.13
N LYS A 19 -22.21 12.12 -16.00
CA LYS A 19 -21.61 13.44 -15.70
C LYS A 19 -20.11 13.34 -15.47
N ALA A 20 -19.63 12.26 -14.86
CA ALA A 20 -18.20 12.04 -14.71
C ALA A 20 -17.56 11.81 -16.08
N GLU A 21 -18.14 10.93 -16.90
CA GLU A 21 -17.65 10.63 -18.25
C GLU A 21 -17.53 11.91 -19.10
N ASP A 22 -18.55 12.77 -19.11
CA ASP A 22 -18.55 14.03 -19.88
C ASP A 22 -17.47 15.03 -19.43
N ASN A 23 -16.89 14.84 -18.24
CA ASN A 23 -15.87 15.74 -17.67
C ASN A 23 -14.46 15.14 -17.60
N LEU A 24 -14.22 13.89 -18.02
CA LEU A 24 -12.92 13.23 -17.90
C LEU A 24 -11.78 14.02 -18.53
N LEU A 25 -11.96 14.47 -19.78
CA LEU A 25 -10.98 15.27 -20.51
C LEU A 25 -10.72 16.61 -19.82
N LYS A 26 -11.79 17.29 -19.37
CA LYS A 26 -11.69 18.56 -18.65
C LYS A 26 -10.91 18.41 -17.35
N THR A 27 -11.22 17.39 -16.56
CA THR A 27 -10.56 17.12 -15.28
C THR A 27 -9.07 16.82 -15.46
N THR A 28 -8.72 15.99 -16.45
CA THR A 28 -7.31 15.72 -16.77
C THR A 28 -6.57 17.00 -17.17
N ARG A 29 -7.21 17.88 -17.95
CA ARG A 29 -6.66 19.19 -18.31
C ARG A 29 -6.41 20.05 -17.08
N GLU A 30 -7.39 20.16 -16.19
CA GLU A 30 -7.29 20.96 -14.96
C GLU A 30 -6.22 20.42 -14.01
N GLN A 31 -6.02 19.09 -13.93
CA GLN A 31 -4.92 18.47 -13.18
C GLN A 31 -3.55 18.82 -13.78
N LEU A 32 -3.39 18.76 -15.11
CA LEU A 32 -2.18 19.17 -15.81
C LEU A 32 -1.88 20.67 -15.63
N ASP A 33 -2.91 21.52 -15.76
CA ASP A 33 -2.78 22.96 -15.57
C ASP A 33 -2.39 23.30 -14.13
N LEU A 34 -2.94 22.61 -13.14
CA LEU A 34 -2.62 22.82 -11.72
C LEU A 34 -1.15 22.55 -11.43
N VAL A 35 -0.60 21.39 -11.86
CA VAL A 35 0.81 21.08 -11.59
C VAL A 35 1.75 21.99 -12.35
N ASN A 36 1.37 22.44 -13.55
CA ASN A 36 2.11 23.44 -14.33
C ASN A 36 2.09 24.84 -13.70
N GLU A 37 0.98 25.23 -13.07
CA GLU A 37 0.84 26.50 -12.34
C GLU A 37 1.85 26.63 -11.21
N TYR A 38 2.03 25.53 -10.45
CA TYR A 38 3.01 25.48 -9.35
C TYR A 38 4.43 25.14 -9.82
N GLY A 39 4.61 24.70 -11.05
CA GLY A 39 5.91 24.22 -11.57
C GLY A 39 6.46 23.04 -10.81
N VAL A 40 5.60 22.21 -10.19
CA VAL A 40 5.98 21.01 -9.43
C VAL A 40 6.05 19.79 -10.31
N ASP A 41 6.90 18.84 -9.94
CA ASP A 41 6.97 17.55 -10.60
C ASP A 41 5.71 16.72 -10.33
N ALA A 42 5.21 16.03 -11.36
CA ALA A 42 4.07 15.14 -11.27
C ALA A 42 4.17 13.96 -12.24
N THR A 43 3.47 12.88 -11.95
CA THR A 43 3.33 11.70 -12.81
C THR A 43 1.87 11.54 -13.21
N PHE A 44 1.62 11.39 -14.51
CA PHE A 44 0.31 11.08 -15.07
C PHE A 44 0.35 9.68 -15.68
N LEU A 45 -0.39 8.75 -15.09
CA LEU A 45 -0.51 7.39 -15.57
C LEU A 45 -1.75 7.29 -16.50
N LEU A 46 -1.53 6.87 -17.73
CA LEU A 46 -2.54 6.86 -18.76
C LEU A 46 -3.03 5.44 -19.04
N GLN A 47 -4.32 5.21 -18.90
CA GLN A 47 -4.94 3.94 -19.25
C GLN A 47 -4.91 3.76 -20.79
N TYR A 48 -5.00 2.54 -21.31
CA TYR A 48 -4.90 2.25 -22.73
C TYR A 48 -5.97 2.99 -23.55
N ASP A 49 -7.18 3.14 -23.05
CA ASP A 49 -8.28 3.86 -23.70
C ASP A 49 -7.97 5.36 -23.91
N VAL A 50 -7.22 5.97 -22.96
CA VAL A 50 -6.70 7.35 -23.11
C VAL A 50 -5.65 7.42 -24.21
N ILE A 51 -4.73 6.46 -24.25
CA ILE A 51 -3.65 6.42 -25.25
C ILE A 51 -4.22 6.17 -26.66
N ALA A 52 -5.34 5.47 -26.76
CA ALA A 52 -6.06 5.23 -28.00
C ALA A 52 -7.00 6.39 -28.41
N ASN A 53 -7.20 7.39 -27.56
CA ASN A 53 -8.11 8.52 -27.80
C ASN A 53 -7.34 9.75 -28.31
N GLU A 54 -7.56 10.13 -29.59
CA GLU A 54 -6.84 11.22 -30.22
C GLU A 54 -7.02 12.59 -29.53
N GLU A 55 -8.21 12.86 -28.98
CA GLU A 55 -8.50 14.14 -28.30
C GLU A 55 -7.72 14.24 -26.99
N PHE A 56 -7.69 13.16 -26.17
CA PHE A 56 -6.87 13.10 -24.97
C PHE A 56 -5.38 13.20 -25.29
N VAL A 57 -4.89 12.44 -26.26
CA VAL A 57 -3.48 12.46 -26.67
C VAL A 57 -3.05 13.86 -27.11
N LYS A 58 -3.87 14.53 -27.93
CA LYS A 58 -3.60 15.91 -28.38
C LYS A 58 -3.52 16.86 -27.17
N MET A 59 -4.52 16.85 -26.31
CA MET A 59 -4.57 17.71 -25.12
C MET A 59 -3.38 17.48 -24.18
N ILE A 60 -3.00 16.19 -23.94
CA ILE A 60 -1.87 15.84 -23.11
C ILE A 60 -0.56 16.34 -23.73
N LYS A 61 -0.31 16.11 -25.02
CA LYS A 61 0.89 16.59 -25.72
C LYS A 61 1.05 18.11 -25.72
N GLU A 62 -0.07 18.85 -25.77
CA GLU A 62 -0.05 20.31 -25.71
C GLU A 62 0.28 20.85 -24.31
N ARG A 63 0.03 20.06 -23.23
CA ARG A 63 0.12 20.52 -21.83
C ARG A 63 1.19 19.88 -21.00
N ALA A 64 1.61 18.65 -21.31
CA ALA A 64 2.68 17.99 -20.59
C ALA A 64 4.01 18.71 -20.82
N ARG A 65 4.58 19.27 -19.75
CA ARG A 65 5.87 19.96 -19.73
C ARG A 65 6.94 19.05 -19.11
N GLU A 66 8.17 19.53 -19.02
CA GLU A 66 9.32 18.76 -18.49
C GLU A 66 9.15 18.27 -17.05
N ASN A 67 8.34 18.98 -16.25
CA ASN A 67 7.97 18.58 -14.89
C ASN A 67 6.93 17.44 -14.84
N ILE A 68 6.40 17.00 -15.99
CA ILE A 68 5.37 15.97 -16.06
C ILE A 68 5.94 14.70 -16.66
N GLU A 69 5.92 13.61 -15.91
CA GLU A 69 6.12 12.27 -16.40
C GLU A 69 4.80 11.71 -16.92
N LEU A 70 4.82 11.11 -18.12
CA LEU A 70 3.74 10.27 -18.60
C LEU A 70 4.13 8.80 -18.42
N GLY A 71 3.33 8.05 -17.68
CA GLY A 71 3.47 6.63 -17.44
C GLY A 71 2.22 5.85 -17.84
N PHE A 72 2.17 4.58 -17.54
CA PHE A 72 1.08 3.69 -17.92
C PHE A 72 0.24 3.25 -16.71
N TRP A 73 -1.09 3.43 -16.81
CA TRP A 73 -2.05 2.86 -15.86
C TRP A 73 -2.59 1.56 -16.40
N TYR A 74 -2.23 0.45 -15.74
CA TYR A 74 -2.50 -0.89 -16.25
C TYR A 74 -3.76 -1.49 -15.62
N GLU A 75 -4.89 -1.19 -16.20
CA GLU A 75 -6.12 -1.97 -16.12
C GLU A 75 -6.43 -2.50 -17.53
N VAL A 76 -7.00 -3.69 -17.61
CA VAL A 76 -7.41 -4.25 -18.91
C VAL A 76 -8.74 -3.62 -19.30
N VAL A 77 -8.78 -3.10 -20.52
CA VAL A 77 -9.95 -2.43 -21.10
C VAL A 77 -10.28 -3.00 -22.48
N GLU A 78 -11.52 -2.85 -22.93
CA GLU A 78 -11.96 -3.40 -24.21
C GLU A 78 -11.09 -2.97 -25.39
N PRO A 79 -10.67 -1.69 -25.54
CA PRO A 79 -9.77 -1.30 -26.62
C PRO A 79 -8.44 -2.06 -26.63
N LEU A 80 -7.89 -2.41 -25.44
CA LEU A 80 -6.64 -3.18 -25.34
C LEU A 80 -6.85 -4.63 -25.75
N THR A 81 -7.90 -5.28 -25.24
CA THR A 81 -8.19 -6.67 -25.63
C THR A 81 -8.54 -6.80 -27.11
N SER A 82 -9.29 -5.86 -27.66
CA SER A 82 -9.61 -5.79 -29.10
C SER A 82 -8.36 -5.65 -29.96
N ALA A 83 -7.40 -4.79 -29.57
CA ALA A 83 -6.12 -4.64 -30.27
C ALA A 83 -5.30 -5.95 -30.25
N CYS A 84 -5.45 -6.77 -29.19
CA CYS A 84 -4.86 -8.09 -29.08
C CYS A 84 -5.68 -9.20 -29.76
N GLY A 85 -6.86 -8.92 -30.33
CA GLY A 85 -7.76 -9.93 -30.90
C GLY A 85 -8.38 -10.84 -29.85
N MET A 86 -8.57 -10.34 -28.64
CA MET A 86 -9.17 -11.07 -27.51
C MET A 86 -10.53 -10.47 -27.13
N PRO A 87 -11.49 -11.27 -26.64
CA PRO A 87 -12.75 -10.74 -26.12
C PRO A 87 -12.54 -10.00 -24.80
N TYR A 88 -13.38 -9.00 -24.55
CA TYR A 88 -13.52 -8.36 -23.23
C TYR A 88 -14.80 -8.84 -22.56
N GLU A 89 -14.69 -9.74 -21.58
CA GLU A 89 -15.83 -10.46 -21.02
C GLU A 89 -16.51 -9.72 -19.86
N SER A 90 -16.86 -8.42 -20.05
CA SER A 90 -17.62 -7.69 -19.04
C SER A 90 -19.06 -8.21 -18.95
N THR A 91 -19.50 -8.59 -17.75
CA THR A 91 -20.89 -9.02 -17.51
C THR A 91 -21.89 -7.87 -17.60
N ARG A 92 -21.41 -6.62 -17.58
CA ARG A 92 -22.18 -5.38 -17.66
C ARG A 92 -22.22 -4.75 -19.06
N GLY A 93 -21.49 -5.33 -20.01
CA GLY A 93 -21.33 -4.78 -21.36
C GLY A 93 -20.51 -3.48 -21.41
N TRP A 94 -19.69 -3.21 -20.40
CA TRP A 94 -18.85 -2.04 -20.30
C TRP A 94 -17.49 -2.26 -20.99
N LYS A 95 -16.86 -1.19 -21.42
CA LYS A 95 -15.53 -1.21 -22.02
C LYS A 95 -14.40 -1.17 -20.98
N TRP A 96 -14.71 -0.81 -19.77
CA TRP A 96 -13.90 -0.88 -18.56
C TRP A 96 -14.75 -1.42 -17.42
N ASP A 97 -14.15 -2.24 -16.58
CA ASP A 97 -14.81 -2.84 -15.43
C ASP A 97 -13.83 -2.92 -14.26
N TRP A 98 -14.32 -2.70 -13.03
CA TRP A 98 -13.50 -2.82 -11.83
C TRP A 98 -13.49 -4.22 -11.22
N PHE A 99 -14.26 -5.17 -11.77
CA PHE A 99 -14.15 -6.56 -11.38
C PHE A 99 -12.82 -7.14 -11.88
N ILE A 100 -12.27 -8.09 -11.08
CA ILE A 100 -11.04 -8.77 -11.47
C ILE A 100 -11.17 -9.33 -12.87
N LYS A 101 -12.21 -10.08 -13.13
CA LYS A 101 -12.56 -10.52 -14.49
C LYS A 101 -13.64 -9.56 -15.05
N PRO A 102 -13.35 -8.79 -16.09
CA PRO A 102 -12.19 -8.83 -17.00
C PRO A 102 -11.16 -7.70 -16.77
N GLY A 103 -11.28 -6.91 -15.71
CA GLY A 103 -10.61 -5.61 -15.58
C GLY A 103 -9.11 -5.68 -15.24
N PHE A 104 -8.58 -6.85 -14.85
CA PHE A 104 -7.19 -6.94 -14.40
C PHE A 104 -6.43 -8.11 -15.03
N PRO A 105 -5.09 -7.95 -15.26
CA PRO A 105 -4.28 -8.96 -15.93
C PRO A 105 -4.32 -10.33 -15.25
N VAL A 106 -4.44 -10.37 -13.93
CA VAL A 106 -4.50 -11.60 -13.13
C VAL A 106 -5.62 -12.56 -13.56
N SER A 107 -6.64 -12.11 -14.25
CA SER A 107 -7.73 -12.96 -14.77
C SER A 107 -7.46 -13.58 -16.15
N TYR A 108 -6.34 -13.25 -16.78
CA TYR A 108 -5.95 -13.77 -18.10
C TYR A 108 -4.88 -14.86 -17.96
N SER A 109 -4.75 -15.72 -18.98
CA SER A 109 -3.67 -16.70 -19.04
C SER A 109 -2.30 -16.00 -19.08
N LEU A 110 -1.23 -16.68 -18.66
CA LEU A 110 0.11 -16.07 -18.68
C LEU A 110 0.51 -15.55 -20.06
N PRO A 111 0.34 -16.31 -21.18
CA PRO A 111 0.63 -15.79 -22.51
C PRO A 111 -0.26 -14.57 -22.91
N ASP A 112 -1.50 -14.54 -22.46
CA ASP A 112 -2.38 -13.40 -22.74
C ASP A 112 -1.96 -12.16 -21.94
N ARG A 113 -1.50 -12.31 -20.69
CA ARG A 113 -0.92 -11.20 -19.90
C ARG A 113 0.27 -10.58 -20.64
N GLU A 114 1.19 -11.39 -21.13
CA GLU A 114 2.36 -10.93 -21.90
C GLU A 114 1.94 -10.18 -23.15
N LYS A 115 0.99 -10.72 -23.92
CA LYS A 115 0.47 -10.09 -25.14
C LYS A 115 -0.21 -8.74 -24.86
N LEU A 116 -0.98 -8.64 -23.77
CA LEU A 116 -1.60 -7.38 -23.33
C LEU A 116 -0.55 -6.33 -22.95
N ILE A 117 0.50 -6.74 -22.23
CA ILE A 117 1.62 -5.86 -21.87
C ILE A 117 2.32 -5.34 -23.12
N ASP A 118 2.72 -6.24 -24.03
CA ASP A 118 3.46 -5.88 -25.25
C ASP A 118 2.68 -4.91 -26.11
N GLU A 119 1.37 -5.13 -26.29
CA GLU A 119 0.51 -4.21 -27.03
C GLU A 119 0.40 -2.84 -26.32
N ALA A 120 0.22 -2.83 -25.00
CA ALA A 120 0.14 -1.59 -24.24
C ALA A 120 1.44 -0.76 -24.36
N MET A 121 2.59 -1.42 -24.21
CA MET A 121 3.90 -0.80 -24.33
C MET A 121 4.18 -0.33 -25.76
N ARG A 122 3.84 -1.15 -26.76
CA ARG A 122 3.95 -0.79 -28.16
C ARG A 122 3.14 0.46 -28.49
N LYS A 123 1.88 0.49 -28.05
CA LYS A 123 0.97 1.63 -28.31
C LYS A 123 1.45 2.90 -27.60
N PHE A 124 1.89 2.80 -26.37
CA PHE A 124 2.45 3.94 -25.63
C PHE A 124 3.65 4.54 -26.39
N LYS A 125 4.58 3.68 -26.83
CA LYS A 125 5.76 4.11 -27.61
C LYS A 125 5.37 4.71 -28.97
N GLU A 126 4.38 4.13 -29.65
CA GLU A 126 3.86 4.67 -30.91
C GLU A 126 3.34 6.10 -30.75
N VAL A 127 2.62 6.35 -29.65
CA VAL A 127 1.99 7.65 -29.38
C VAL A 127 2.98 8.68 -28.87
N PHE A 128 3.85 8.32 -27.91
CA PHE A 128 4.70 9.27 -27.19
C PHE A 128 6.19 9.21 -27.59
N GLY A 129 6.61 8.21 -28.36
CA GLY A 129 7.98 8.09 -28.87
C GLY A 129 8.95 7.35 -27.93
N TYR A 130 8.50 6.94 -26.73
CA TYR A 130 9.30 6.24 -25.73
C TYR A 130 8.43 5.24 -24.94
N TYR A 131 9.05 4.28 -24.25
CA TYR A 131 8.35 3.40 -23.31
C TYR A 131 8.13 4.08 -21.97
N PRO A 132 6.99 3.84 -21.26
CA PRO A 132 6.76 4.41 -19.96
C PRO A 132 7.81 3.90 -18.95
N ARG A 133 8.24 4.78 -18.06
CA ARG A 133 9.21 4.45 -16.99
C ARG A 133 8.50 4.09 -15.68
N THR A 134 7.24 4.44 -15.55
CA THR A 134 6.38 4.10 -14.42
C THR A 134 5.14 3.36 -14.89
N VAL A 135 4.83 2.25 -14.23
CA VAL A 135 3.58 1.49 -14.43
C VAL A 135 2.84 1.41 -13.11
N GLY A 136 1.57 1.82 -13.13
CA GLY A 136 0.67 1.75 -11.99
C GLY A 136 -0.60 0.97 -12.27
N SER A 137 -1.22 0.46 -11.23
CA SER A 137 -2.52 -0.22 -11.26
C SER A 137 -3.12 -0.22 -9.84
N TRP A 138 -4.40 -0.48 -9.74
CA TRP A 138 -4.96 -0.88 -8.44
C TRP A 138 -4.39 -2.21 -7.99
N LEU A 139 -4.33 -3.16 -8.90
CA LEU A 139 -3.84 -4.51 -8.67
C LEU A 139 -2.99 -4.96 -9.86
N LEU A 140 -1.81 -5.50 -9.56
CA LEU A 140 -0.99 -6.27 -10.49
C LEU A 140 -0.98 -7.75 -10.06
N ASP A 141 -0.12 -8.53 -10.67
CA ASP A 141 0.19 -9.90 -10.27
C ASP A 141 1.68 -10.16 -10.50
N THR A 142 2.19 -11.21 -9.89
CA THR A 142 3.64 -11.52 -9.89
C THR A 142 4.18 -11.77 -11.29
N HIS A 143 3.42 -12.47 -12.15
CA HIS A 143 3.86 -12.71 -13.53
C HIS A 143 3.94 -11.40 -14.32
N THR A 144 2.92 -10.57 -14.23
CA THR A 144 2.87 -9.25 -14.87
C THR A 144 4.04 -8.35 -14.41
N VAL A 145 4.32 -8.31 -13.10
CA VAL A 145 5.43 -7.53 -12.54
C VAL A 145 6.78 -8.04 -13.07
N ASN A 146 7.01 -9.36 -13.04
CA ASN A 146 8.24 -9.96 -13.55
C ASN A 146 8.41 -9.68 -15.04
N TYR A 147 7.38 -9.93 -15.86
CA TYR A 147 7.46 -9.72 -17.29
C TYR A 147 7.72 -8.26 -17.67
N LEU A 148 7.03 -7.33 -17.03
CA LEU A 148 7.25 -5.88 -17.24
C LEU A 148 8.71 -5.49 -16.94
N THR A 149 9.22 -5.91 -15.80
CA THR A 149 10.55 -5.48 -15.33
C THR A 149 11.71 -6.22 -16.00
N ASP A 150 11.47 -7.39 -16.56
CA ASP A 150 12.46 -8.16 -17.31
C ASP A 150 12.57 -7.70 -18.78
N ASN A 151 11.48 -7.16 -19.37
CA ASN A 151 11.42 -6.82 -20.79
C ASN A 151 11.41 -5.31 -21.07
N TYR A 152 11.10 -4.47 -20.08
CA TYR A 152 11.00 -3.03 -20.23
C TYR A 152 11.77 -2.28 -19.13
N ASP A 153 12.30 -1.13 -19.49
CA ASP A 153 13.09 -0.25 -18.63
C ASP A 153 12.19 0.50 -17.62
N ILE A 154 11.61 -0.19 -16.66
CA ILE A 154 10.76 0.39 -15.63
C ILE A 154 11.62 0.90 -14.45
N ASP A 155 11.33 2.12 -13.98
CA ASP A 155 11.99 2.73 -12.83
C ASP A 155 11.16 2.63 -11.54
N ALA A 156 9.83 2.62 -11.68
CA ALA A 156 8.90 2.53 -10.55
C ALA A 156 7.64 1.75 -10.92
N LEU A 157 7.18 0.95 -9.96
CA LEU A 157 5.86 0.34 -9.95
C LEU A 157 5.00 1.03 -8.88
N CYS A 158 3.69 1.13 -9.10
CA CYS A 158 2.79 1.56 -8.04
C CYS A 158 1.47 0.78 -8.07
N TYR A 159 1.01 0.36 -6.90
CA TYR A 159 -0.27 -0.34 -6.74
C TYR A 159 -0.85 -0.11 -5.35
N CYS A 160 -2.12 -0.52 -5.19
CA CYS A 160 -2.90 -0.08 -4.05
C CYS A 160 -2.31 -0.52 -2.70
N ARG A 161 -2.58 0.29 -1.69
CA ARG A 161 -2.36 -0.02 -0.28
C ARG A 161 -3.20 -1.21 0.19
N ASP A 162 -2.96 -1.63 1.41
CA ASP A 162 -3.83 -2.61 2.07
C ASP A 162 -5.25 -2.06 2.22
N GLN A 163 -6.20 -2.90 1.88
CA GLN A 163 -7.64 -2.62 1.99
C GLN A 163 -8.45 -3.92 1.93
N ILE A 164 -9.67 -3.89 2.47
CA ILE A 164 -10.52 -5.07 2.59
C ILE A 164 -11.81 -4.84 1.80
N ASN A 165 -12.10 -5.75 0.86
CA ASN A 165 -13.34 -5.75 0.05
C ASN A 165 -13.67 -4.37 -0.55
N THR A 166 -12.65 -3.69 -1.05
CA THR A 166 -12.85 -2.43 -1.76
C THR A 166 -12.76 -2.70 -3.24
N ASP A 167 -13.78 -2.29 -3.97
CA ASP A 167 -13.97 -2.76 -5.34
C ASP A 167 -13.95 -4.29 -5.41
N ALA A 168 -13.04 -4.89 -6.15
CA ALA A 168 -12.97 -6.33 -6.36
C ALA A 168 -11.69 -6.96 -5.79
N TYR A 169 -11.02 -6.33 -4.86
CA TYR A 169 -9.78 -6.88 -4.33
C TYR A 169 -9.60 -6.60 -2.83
N THR A 170 -8.88 -7.50 -2.20
CA THR A 170 -8.46 -7.42 -0.81
C THR A 170 -6.95 -7.61 -0.73
N PHE A 171 -6.28 -6.66 -0.10
CA PHE A 171 -4.87 -6.72 0.25
C PHE A 171 -4.73 -6.66 1.77
N VAL A 172 -4.05 -7.61 2.38
CA VAL A 172 -3.90 -7.68 3.83
C VAL A 172 -2.48 -8.03 4.24
N GLY A 173 -1.92 -7.26 5.17
CA GLY A 173 -0.64 -7.54 5.79
C GLY A 173 0.55 -7.32 4.87
N GLY A 174 0.45 -6.45 3.88
CA GLY A 174 1.56 -6.05 3.03
C GLY A 174 2.44 -4.97 3.68
N TYR A 175 3.47 -4.53 2.97
CA TYR A 175 4.34 -3.44 3.38
C TYR A 175 3.52 -2.13 3.48
N PHE A 176 3.54 -1.47 4.65
CA PHE A 176 2.64 -0.35 4.91
C PHE A 176 3.09 0.92 4.21
N ASN A 177 2.38 1.34 3.18
CA ASN A 177 2.42 2.66 2.49
C ASN A 177 3.81 3.26 2.19
N GLN A 178 4.86 2.44 2.10
CA GLN A 178 6.20 2.89 1.73
C GLN A 178 6.62 2.21 0.42
N ALA A 179 7.89 2.25 0.10
CA ALA A 179 8.43 1.54 -1.04
C ALA A 179 9.22 0.30 -0.62
N TYR A 180 9.15 -0.74 -1.42
CA TYR A 180 9.90 -1.97 -1.23
C TYR A 180 10.27 -2.59 -2.58
N TYR A 181 11.23 -3.51 -2.58
CA TYR A 181 11.49 -4.37 -3.72
C TYR A 181 10.62 -5.62 -3.65
N PRO A 182 9.69 -5.83 -4.61
CA PRO A 182 8.83 -7.00 -4.61
C PRO A 182 9.61 -8.30 -4.75
N SER A 183 9.11 -9.37 -4.14
CA SER A 183 9.60 -10.71 -4.40
C SER A 183 9.19 -11.19 -5.80
N ARG A 184 10.09 -11.88 -6.51
CA ARG A 184 9.80 -12.54 -7.78
C ARG A 184 8.79 -13.68 -7.67
N ASN A 185 8.56 -14.18 -6.46
CA ASN A 185 7.59 -15.25 -6.19
C ASN A 185 6.23 -14.69 -5.74
N ASN A 186 6.23 -13.47 -5.16
CA ASN A 186 5.03 -12.81 -4.69
C ASN A 186 5.23 -11.28 -4.65
N TYR A 187 4.71 -10.59 -5.64
CA TYR A 187 4.89 -9.13 -5.77
C TYR A 187 4.35 -8.33 -4.59
N PHE A 188 3.39 -8.91 -3.84
CA PHE A 188 2.71 -8.24 -2.73
C PHE A 188 3.58 -8.09 -1.47
N ILE A 189 4.65 -8.89 -1.34
CA ILE A 189 5.58 -8.86 -0.21
C ILE A 189 6.98 -8.47 -0.65
N PRO A 190 7.79 -7.88 0.26
CA PRO A 190 9.20 -7.64 0.01
C PRO A 190 9.97 -8.94 -0.24
N ALA A 191 10.98 -8.86 -1.08
CA ALA A 191 11.95 -9.94 -1.23
C ALA A 191 12.86 -10.04 0.01
N GLY A 192 13.15 -11.25 0.44
CA GLY A 192 14.06 -11.52 1.56
C GLY A 192 15.53 -11.22 1.24
N SER A 193 15.90 -11.18 -0.07
CA SER A 193 17.26 -10.96 -0.54
C SER A 193 17.30 -10.30 -1.93
N ASP A 194 18.47 -9.79 -2.29
CA ASP A 194 18.75 -9.26 -3.64
C ASP A 194 18.63 -10.30 -4.76
N LYS A 195 18.73 -11.59 -4.43
CA LYS A 195 18.63 -12.69 -5.39
C LYS A 195 17.20 -12.99 -5.83
N THR A 196 16.25 -12.71 -4.95
CA THR A 196 14.83 -13.00 -5.16
C THR A 196 14.00 -11.77 -5.44
N GLN A 197 14.62 -10.59 -5.42
CA GLN A 197 13.92 -9.33 -5.63
C GLN A 197 13.71 -8.99 -7.11
N VAL A 198 12.62 -8.30 -7.38
CA VAL A 198 12.44 -7.49 -8.58
C VAL A 198 13.23 -6.20 -8.38
N ASN A 199 14.16 -5.88 -9.29
CA ASN A 199 15.05 -4.70 -9.15
C ASN A 199 14.36 -3.36 -9.53
N VAL A 200 13.07 -3.29 -9.32
CA VAL A 200 12.25 -2.08 -9.49
C VAL A 200 11.42 -1.89 -8.22
N PRO A 201 11.53 -0.74 -7.54
CA PRO A 201 10.75 -0.51 -6.33
C PRO A 201 9.27 -0.34 -6.64
N ALA A 202 8.44 -0.86 -5.75
CA ALA A 202 7.01 -0.68 -5.75
C ALA A 202 6.59 0.30 -4.67
N PHE A 203 5.76 1.26 -5.04
CA PHE A 203 5.23 2.31 -4.17
C PHE A 203 3.75 2.05 -3.93
N ARG A 204 3.30 2.13 -2.67
CA ARG A 204 1.91 1.87 -2.33
C ARG A 204 1.05 3.12 -2.54
N LEU A 205 -0.09 2.94 -3.22
CA LEU A 205 -1.01 4.04 -3.56
C LEU A 205 -1.93 4.44 -2.41
N LEU A 206 -2.48 5.64 -2.51
CA LEU A 206 -3.58 6.24 -1.79
C LEU A 206 -3.30 6.63 -0.34
N GLY A 207 -2.11 6.61 0.16
CA GLY A 207 -1.77 7.14 1.48
C GLY A 207 -2.78 6.81 2.58
N PRO A 208 -2.74 5.60 3.17
CA PRO A 208 -3.70 5.17 4.18
C PRO A 208 -3.49 5.91 5.50
N ASP A 209 -4.59 6.15 6.22
CA ASP A 209 -4.55 6.62 7.60
C ASP A 209 -3.90 5.55 8.50
N PRO A 210 -2.78 5.84 9.18
CA PRO A 210 -2.07 4.84 9.99
C PRO A 210 -2.85 4.41 11.25
N ILE A 211 -3.84 5.17 11.70
CA ILE A 211 -4.70 4.80 12.83
C ILE A 211 -5.89 3.99 12.32
N ASN A 212 -6.63 4.53 11.34
CA ASN A 212 -7.94 4.04 10.92
C ASN A 212 -7.89 3.21 9.63
N ASN A 213 -6.71 2.79 9.18
CA ASN A 213 -6.56 2.04 7.93
C ASN A 213 -7.48 0.80 7.84
N TYR A 214 -7.63 0.09 8.95
CA TYR A 214 -8.43 -1.15 9.00
C TYR A 214 -9.94 -0.92 9.20
N ASP A 215 -10.38 0.29 9.51
CA ASP A 215 -11.81 0.63 9.59
C ASP A 215 -12.44 0.80 8.20
N TYR A 216 -11.59 0.77 7.17
CA TYR A 216 -11.98 0.85 5.79
C TYR A 216 -12.52 -0.49 5.25
N GLY A 217 -13.46 -0.44 4.33
CA GLY A 217 -14.02 -1.61 3.66
C GLY A 217 -15.22 -2.20 4.38
N LYS A 218 -15.01 -3.09 5.33
CA LYS A 218 -16.10 -3.82 5.99
C LYS A 218 -17.13 -2.93 6.71
N TYR A 219 -16.68 -1.75 7.20
CA TYR A 219 -17.51 -0.82 7.97
C TYR A 219 -17.57 0.58 7.36
N ALA A 220 -16.79 0.86 6.34
CA ALA A 220 -16.82 2.14 5.68
C ALA A 220 -17.90 2.15 4.62
N SER A 221 -18.95 2.93 4.85
CA SER A 221 -19.83 3.37 3.77
C SER A 221 -19.88 4.89 3.74
N PRO A 222 -19.99 5.52 2.58
CA PRO A 222 -20.25 6.95 2.48
C PRO A 222 -21.47 7.40 3.30
N GLU A 223 -22.41 6.50 3.50
CA GLU A 223 -23.64 6.70 4.25
C GLU A 223 -23.39 6.68 5.77
N CYS A 224 -22.44 5.88 6.26
CA CYS A 224 -22.10 5.80 7.67
C CYS A 224 -21.14 6.91 8.13
N GLY A 225 -20.65 7.76 7.24
CA GLY A 225 -19.68 8.82 7.56
C GLY A 225 -18.27 8.31 7.90
N ARG A 226 -18.02 7.00 7.76
CA ARG A 226 -16.70 6.36 7.85
C ARG A 226 -16.29 6.03 6.43
N GLY A 227 -15.50 6.87 5.85
CA GLY A 227 -15.08 6.60 4.55
C GLY A 227 -13.86 6.68 4.14
N PRO A 228 -13.25 6.32 2.99
CA PRO A 228 -11.87 5.92 2.99
C PRO A 228 -11.01 6.95 3.68
N TYR A 229 -10.33 6.51 4.74
CA TYR A 229 -9.38 7.32 5.49
C TYR A 229 -8.05 7.32 4.73
N THR A 230 -7.99 8.12 3.68
CA THR A 230 -6.85 8.22 2.77
C THR A 230 -6.59 9.66 2.37
N MET A 231 -5.47 9.91 1.70
CA MET A 231 -5.17 11.22 1.10
C MET A 231 -5.94 11.51 -0.18
N GLU A 232 -6.83 10.62 -0.61
CA GLU A 232 -7.70 10.86 -1.75
C GLU A 232 -8.61 12.07 -1.54
N VAL A 233 -8.86 12.78 -2.63
CA VAL A 233 -9.74 13.98 -2.65
C VAL A 233 -11.08 13.72 -3.35
N VAL A 234 -11.39 12.46 -3.61
CA VAL A 234 -12.53 12.04 -4.47
C VAL A 234 -13.89 12.33 -3.88
N TYR A 235 -14.11 11.96 -2.63
CA TYR A 235 -15.41 12.14 -2.01
C TYR A 235 -15.45 13.38 -1.12
N PRO A 236 -16.59 14.07 -1.00
CA PRO A 236 -16.71 15.25 -0.15
C PRO A 236 -16.35 15.05 1.31
N ARG A 237 -16.39 13.81 1.80
CA ARG A 237 -16.11 13.44 3.19
C ARG A 237 -14.79 12.70 3.37
N THR A 238 -13.93 12.62 2.35
CA THR A 238 -12.62 11.99 2.49
C THR A 238 -11.67 12.87 3.28
N THR A 239 -10.80 12.23 4.05
CA THR A 239 -9.82 12.90 4.91
C THR A 239 -8.84 13.78 4.13
N GLY A 240 -8.46 13.40 2.92
CA GLY A 240 -7.57 14.17 2.06
C GLY A 240 -8.09 15.55 1.62
N ARG A 241 -9.35 15.87 1.89
CA ARG A 241 -9.95 17.20 1.63
C ARG A 241 -9.87 18.16 2.83
N ASP A 242 -9.53 17.64 4.01
CA ASP A 242 -9.44 18.44 5.24
C ASP A 242 -8.00 18.94 5.44
N PRO A 243 -7.80 20.28 5.57
CA PRO A 243 -6.48 20.85 5.77
C PRO A 243 -5.80 20.40 7.07
N ALA A 244 -6.53 20.24 8.18
CA ALA A 244 -5.95 19.84 9.45
C ALA A 244 -5.52 18.36 9.44
N ILE A 245 -6.33 17.51 8.79
CA ILE A 245 -6.00 16.10 8.62
C ILE A 245 -4.80 15.94 7.68
N THR A 246 -4.70 16.73 6.61
CA THR A 246 -3.55 16.75 5.73
C THR A 246 -2.26 17.13 6.48
N ASP A 247 -2.30 18.13 7.37
CA ASP A 247 -1.14 18.50 8.20
C ASP A 247 -0.76 17.39 9.18
N TRP A 248 -1.73 16.76 9.83
CA TRP A 248 -1.52 15.61 10.71
C TRP A 248 -0.90 14.44 9.94
N TYR A 249 -1.42 14.15 8.74
CA TYR A 249 -0.92 13.09 7.89
C TYR A 249 0.55 13.30 7.52
N TYR A 250 0.91 14.51 7.05
CA TYR A 250 2.31 14.82 6.72
C TYR A 250 3.23 14.75 7.94
N ARG A 251 2.76 15.17 9.14
CA ARG A 251 3.54 14.99 10.37
C ARG A 251 3.81 13.51 10.68
N SER A 252 2.81 12.67 10.53
CA SER A 252 2.90 11.24 10.81
C SER A 252 3.92 10.52 9.92
N PHE A 253 4.09 10.99 8.67
CA PHE A 253 5.00 10.39 7.69
C PHE A 253 6.38 11.04 7.63
N PHE A 254 6.51 12.32 7.96
CA PHE A 254 7.74 13.06 7.70
C PHE A 254 8.37 13.72 8.93
N THR A 255 7.63 13.96 10.01
CA THR A 255 8.08 14.84 11.09
C THR A 255 8.21 14.12 12.43
N ASN A 256 7.26 13.27 12.82
CA ASN A 256 7.25 12.67 14.15
C ASN A 256 8.47 11.76 14.39
N GLU A 257 8.73 10.83 13.47
CA GLU A 257 9.96 10.07 13.36
C GLU A 257 10.08 9.53 11.94
N ASP A 258 11.30 9.35 11.44
CA ASP A 258 11.56 8.75 10.14
C ASP A 258 12.67 7.71 10.18
N LEU A 259 12.48 6.63 9.46
CA LEU A 259 13.44 5.54 9.34
C LEU A 259 13.58 5.16 7.86
N GLY A 260 14.81 5.22 7.36
CA GLY A 260 15.11 4.82 5.98
C GLY A 260 14.46 5.72 4.92
N PHE A 261 13.31 5.31 4.42
CA PHE A 261 12.53 5.98 3.39
C PHE A 261 11.14 6.36 3.89
N SER A 262 10.75 7.60 3.68
CA SER A 262 9.40 8.08 3.99
C SER A 262 8.73 8.59 2.71
N TYR A 263 7.52 8.12 2.45
CA TYR A 263 6.82 8.33 1.19
C TYR A 263 5.34 8.65 1.40
N VAL A 264 4.87 9.64 0.66
CA VAL A 264 3.45 9.94 0.52
C VAL A 264 3.13 10.13 -0.96
N GLN A 265 2.02 9.58 -1.38
CA GLN A 265 1.44 9.84 -2.68
C GLN A 265 0.21 10.72 -2.50
N ILE A 266 0.13 11.79 -3.29
CA ILE A 266 -1.06 12.62 -3.49
C ILE A 266 -1.41 12.63 -4.98
N GLY A 267 -2.52 13.20 -5.33
CA GLY A 267 -3.04 13.14 -6.70
C GLY A 267 -4.31 12.31 -6.78
N GLN A 268 -4.88 12.17 -7.95
CA GLN A 268 -6.16 11.48 -8.10
C GLN A 268 -6.46 11.06 -9.54
N GLU A 269 -7.37 10.09 -9.66
CA GLU A 269 -7.97 9.72 -10.93
C GLU A 269 -8.94 10.81 -11.44
N ASN A 270 -9.06 10.91 -12.76
CA ASN A 270 -9.95 11.86 -13.39
C ASN A 270 -11.44 11.47 -13.34
N SER A 271 -11.76 10.23 -13.01
CA SER A 271 -13.12 9.69 -13.04
C SER A 271 -14.05 10.21 -11.94
N PHE A 272 -13.50 10.85 -10.90
CA PHE A 272 -14.31 11.53 -9.87
C PHE A 272 -14.60 13.00 -10.18
N ALA A 273 -14.66 13.35 -11.46
CA ALA A 273 -15.06 14.67 -11.97
C ALA A 273 -16.47 15.16 -11.56
N LEU A 274 -17.21 14.36 -10.80
CA LEU A 274 -18.48 14.75 -10.17
C LEU A 274 -18.30 15.85 -9.11
N TYR A 275 -17.17 15.86 -8.46
CA TYR A 275 -16.82 16.74 -7.35
C TYR A 275 -15.66 17.63 -7.76
N ASP A 276 -15.56 18.79 -7.12
CA ASP A 276 -14.35 19.59 -7.23
C ASP A 276 -13.19 18.88 -6.52
N ILE A 277 -12.31 18.27 -7.31
CA ILE A 277 -11.08 17.62 -6.83
C ILE A 277 -9.86 18.55 -6.95
N ILE A 278 -9.96 19.65 -7.70
CA ILE A 278 -8.84 20.55 -7.96
C ILE A 278 -8.51 21.40 -6.75
N ALA A 279 -9.52 22.00 -6.08
CA ALA A 279 -9.28 22.82 -4.91
C ALA A 279 -8.63 22.03 -3.75
N PRO A 280 -9.09 20.84 -3.35
CA PRO A 280 -8.40 20.07 -2.32
C PRO A 280 -7.02 19.54 -2.76
N LEU A 281 -6.82 19.20 -4.03
CA LEU A 281 -5.49 18.83 -4.52
C LEU A 281 -4.53 20.02 -4.48
N ARG A 282 -4.99 21.23 -4.84
CA ARG A 282 -4.24 22.48 -4.68
C ARG A 282 -3.79 22.67 -3.22
N MET A 283 -4.70 22.51 -2.28
CA MET A 283 -4.41 22.61 -0.84
C MET A 283 -3.32 21.61 -0.40
N GLN A 284 -3.40 20.36 -0.86
CA GLN A 284 -2.38 19.34 -0.57
C GLN A 284 -1.01 19.73 -1.14
N ILE A 285 -0.94 20.22 -2.39
CA ILE A 285 0.30 20.70 -3.03
C ILE A 285 0.89 21.88 -2.25
N GLU A 286 0.08 22.88 -1.91
CA GLU A 286 0.52 24.06 -1.15
C GLU A 286 1.09 23.70 0.23
N LYS A 287 0.53 22.67 0.89
CA LYS A 287 1.06 22.16 2.16
C LYS A 287 2.34 21.36 1.95
N ALA A 288 2.39 20.52 0.91
CA ALA A 288 3.59 19.75 0.57
C ALA A 288 4.80 20.65 0.29
N LEU A 289 4.59 21.77 -0.41
CA LEU A 289 5.64 22.77 -0.71
C LEU A 289 6.23 23.45 0.54
N ARG A 290 5.59 23.35 1.69
CA ARG A 290 6.06 23.93 2.96
C ARG A 290 6.83 22.95 3.83
N LEU A 291 6.97 21.68 3.39
CA LEU A 291 7.64 20.64 4.17
C LEU A 291 9.15 20.73 3.97
N ASP A 292 9.89 20.91 5.05
CA ASP A 292 11.33 20.95 5.03
C ASP A 292 11.95 19.56 4.75
N GLY A 293 12.90 19.51 3.80
CA GLY A 293 13.62 18.29 3.48
C GLY A 293 12.82 17.20 2.75
N VAL A 294 11.58 17.50 2.34
CA VAL A 294 10.74 16.62 1.53
C VAL A 294 10.80 17.04 0.06
N LYS A 295 11.07 16.09 -0.82
CA LYS A 295 11.13 16.34 -2.26
C LYS A 295 9.79 16.01 -2.92
N ILE A 296 9.29 16.90 -3.76
CA ILE A 296 8.21 16.59 -4.70
C ILE A 296 8.90 16.17 -6.00
N GLN A 297 8.65 14.94 -6.46
CA GLN A 297 9.38 14.33 -7.60
C GLN A 297 8.43 13.58 -8.53
N LYS A 298 8.85 13.39 -9.78
CA LYS A 298 8.26 12.38 -10.67
C LYS A 298 8.51 10.98 -10.08
N MET A 299 7.60 10.06 -10.31
CA MET A 299 7.72 8.72 -9.72
C MET A 299 8.93 7.95 -10.27
N CYS A 300 9.25 8.08 -11.55
CA CYS A 300 10.47 7.50 -12.12
C CYS A 300 11.76 8.05 -11.46
N ASP A 301 11.79 9.33 -11.11
CA ASP A 301 12.95 9.92 -10.42
C ASP A 301 13.04 9.42 -8.98
N THR A 302 11.92 9.30 -8.28
CA THR A 302 11.86 8.68 -6.94
C THR A 302 12.33 7.23 -7.00
N GLY A 303 11.90 6.47 -8.01
CA GLY A 303 12.33 5.08 -8.22
C GLY A 303 13.84 4.96 -8.45
N ARG A 304 14.42 5.81 -9.31
CA ARG A 304 15.87 5.85 -9.53
C ARG A 304 16.65 6.25 -8.28
N GLU A 305 16.19 7.26 -7.54
CA GLU A 305 16.83 7.69 -6.29
C GLU A 305 16.76 6.58 -5.23
N PHE A 306 15.63 5.90 -5.13
CA PHE A 306 15.47 4.74 -4.24
C PHE A 306 16.46 3.62 -4.59
N LYS A 307 16.57 3.25 -5.86
CA LYS A 307 17.52 2.22 -6.36
C LYS A 307 18.97 2.60 -6.09
N ASN A 308 19.31 3.87 -6.23
CA ASN A 308 20.68 4.33 -5.98
C ASN A 308 21.04 4.30 -4.49
N LYS A 309 20.06 4.44 -3.59
CA LYS A 309 20.28 4.51 -2.15
C LYS A 309 20.14 3.16 -1.45
N TYR A 310 19.20 2.32 -1.88
CA TYR A 310 18.87 1.08 -1.22
C TYR A 310 19.03 -0.10 -2.17
N HIS A 311 19.91 -1.06 -1.84
CA HIS A 311 20.10 -2.27 -2.64
C HIS A 311 19.09 -3.36 -2.34
N THR A 312 18.53 -3.35 -1.14
CA THR A 312 17.42 -4.20 -0.69
C THR A 312 16.37 -3.32 -0.01
N THR A 313 15.20 -3.87 0.25
CA THR A 313 14.13 -3.15 0.97
C THR A 313 14.63 -2.63 2.31
N PRO A 314 14.67 -1.30 2.55
CA PRO A 314 15.09 -0.75 3.82
C PRO A 314 14.02 -0.93 4.91
N ALA A 315 14.43 -0.90 6.18
CA ALA A 315 13.47 -0.72 7.25
C ALA A 315 12.88 0.70 7.21
N THR A 316 11.57 0.81 7.43
CA THR A 316 10.82 2.09 7.43
C THR A 316 9.85 2.16 8.59
N CYS A 317 9.39 3.36 8.93
CA CYS A 317 8.34 3.55 9.93
C CYS A 317 7.33 4.62 9.51
N VAL A 318 6.14 4.57 10.12
CA VAL A 318 5.15 5.63 10.10
C VAL A 318 4.65 5.84 11.52
N CYS A 319 4.76 7.07 12.05
CA CYS A 319 4.51 7.37 13.44
C CYS A 319 3.40 8.43 13.62
N ALA A 320 2.15 7.98 13.78
CA ALA A 320 1.03 8.82 14.18
C ALA A 320 0.94 8.87 15.72
N LEU A 321 1.60 9.86 16.33
CA LEU A 321 1.71 9.99 17.78
C LEU A 321 0.58 10.84 18.41
N ASP A 322 -0.36 11.30 17.59
CA ASP A 322 -1.63 11.92 17.95
C ASP A 322 -2.70 11.47 16.96
N SER A 323 -3.98 11.65 17.27
CA SER A 323 -5.08 11.36 16.34
C SER A 323 -5.69 12.66 15.80
N TRP A 324 -6.14 12.61 14.55
CA TRP A 324 -6.87 13.73 13.96
C TRP A 324 -8.34 13.79 14.41
N ASP A 325 -8.86 12.70 14.94
CA ASP A 325 -10.21 12.56 15.45
C ASP A 325 -10.25 12.57 16.99
N THR A 326 -11.41 12.31 17.56
CA THR A 326 -11.63 12.32 19.02
C THR A 326 -11.31 10.97 19.70
N THR A 327 -10.72 10.00 18.98
CA THR A 327 -10.48 8.65 19.52
C THR A 327 -9.28 8.56 20.46
N ASP A 328 -8.44 9.59 20.47
CA ASP A 328 -7.21 9.65 21.27
C ASP A 328 -6.26 8.44 21.06
N CYS A 329 -6.23 7.91 19.82
CA CYS A 329 -5.38 6.80 19.45
C CYS A 329 -4.00 7.26 18.98
N GLN A 330 -3.01 6.35 19.08
CA GLN A 330 -1.69 6.49 18.46
C GLN A 330 -1.34 5.21 17.72
N SER A 331 -0.57 5.32 16.66
CA SER A 331 -0.17 4.18 15.81
C SER A 331 1.26 4.35 15.33
N VAL A 332 2.06 3.31 15.48
CA VAL A 332 3.42 3.22 14.96
C VAL A 332 3.54 1.97 14.12
N TYR A 333 3.86 2.14 12.84
CA TYR A 333 4.23 1.05 11.93
C TYR A 333 5.74 0.94 11.86
N TYR A 334 6.21 -0.29 11.86
CA TYR A 334 7.56 -0.67 11.48
C TYR A 334 7.47 -1.72 10.39
N ASP A 335 8.17 -1.50 9.30
CA ASP A 335 8.23 -2.38 8.14
C ASP A 335 9.68 -2.67 7.78
N CYS A 336 9.98 -3.91 7.48
CA CYS A 336 11.28 -4.33 6.94
C CYS A 336 11.09 -5.45 5.91
N LYS A 337 12.18 -5.97 5.35
CA LYS A 337 12.09 -7.09 4.40
C LYS A 337 11.56 -8.39 4.98
N SER A 338 11.56 -8.54 6.32
CA SER A 338 11.21 -9.78 7.01
C SER A 338 9.79 -9.77 7.58
N TYR A 339 9.27 -8.60 7.94
CA TYR A 339 7.94 -8.48 8.55
C TYR A 339 7.40 -7.05 8.53
N THR A 340 6.12 -6.91 8.76
CA THR A 340 5.46 -5.65 9.14
C THR A 340 4.85 -5.79 10.52
N ALA A 341 4.94 -4.73 11.33
CA ALA A 341 4.34 -4.66 12.65
C ALA A 341 3.65 -3.32 12.87
N ASN A 342 2.52 -3.33 13.55
CA ASN A 342 1.82 -2.13 13.97
C ASN A 342 1.58 -2.13 15.49
N VAL A 343 2.20 -1.18 16.20
CA VAL A 343 1.94 -0.90 17.61
C VAL A 343 0.91 0.20 17.71
N MET A 344 -0.09 -0.01 18.55
CA MET A 344 -1.18 0.95 18.74
C MET A 344 -1.40 1.24 20.22
N TYR A 345 -1.70 2.48 20.54
CA TYR A 345 -2.35 2.91 21.76
C TYR A 345 -3.82 3.19 21.47
N ALA A 346 -4.71 2.52 22.18
CA ALA A 346 -6.14 2.79 22.12
C ALA A 346 -6.82 2.28 23.40
N LYS A 347 -7.82 3.01 23.90
CA LYS A 347 -8.62 2.62 25.08
C LYS A 347 -7.73 2.23 26.28
N ASP A 348 -6.77 3.09 26.59
CA ASP A 348 -5.82 2.93 27.72
C ASP A 348 -4.92 1.69 27.63
N LYS A 349 -4.73 1.12 26.45
CA LYS A 349 -3.87 -0.05 26.22
C LYS A 349 -2.83 0.22 25.15
N VAL A 350 -1.65 -0.38 25.32
CA VAL A 350 -0.64 -0.52 24.26
C VAL A 350 -0.62 -1.96 23.80
N PHE A 351 -0.68 -2.18 22.50
CA PHE A 351 -0.71 -3.51 21.92
C PHE A 351 -0.14 -3.54 20.50
N ILE A 352 0.39 -4.69 20.09
CA ILE A 352 0.69 -4.96 18.68
C ILE A 352 -0.64 -5.37 18.02
N ARG A 353 -1.17 -4.50 17.17
CA ARG A 353 -2.43 -4.71 16.46
C ARG A 353 -2.31 -5.70 15.30
N ALA A 354 -1.19 -5.62 14.58
CA ALA A 354 -0.88 -6.46 13.46
C ALA A 354 0.61 -6.81 13.44
N LEU A 355 0.92 -8.06 13.12
CA LEU A 355 2.26 -8.57 12.88
C LEU A 355 2.16 -9.63 11.79
N TYR A 356 2.83 -9.39 10.66
CA TYR A 356 2.84 -10.31 9.52
C TYR A 356 4.27 -10.64 9.12
N LEU A 357 4.53 -11.92 8.89
CA LEU A 357 5.79 -12.41 8.36
C LEU A 357 5.82 -12.20 6.83
N PHE A 358 6.93 -11.70 6.32
CA PHE A 358 7.27 -11.74 4.91
C PHE A 358 8.25 -12.88 4.63
N ASP A 359 7.93 -13.70 3.66
CA ASP A 359 8.77 -14.82 3.24
C ASP A 359 8.54 -15.09 1.75
N ASP A 360 9.56 -14.92 0.95
CA ASP A 360 9.51 -15.07 -0.51
C ASP A 360 9.35 -16.52 -0.99
N ARG A 361 9.27 -17.50 -0.08
CA ARG A 361 8.75 -18.86 -0.37
C ARG A 361 7.21 -18.92 -0.36
N LEU A 362 6.53 -17.85 0.08
CA LEU A 362 5.09 -17.71 -0.09
C LEU A 362 4.82 -17.29 -1.54
N GLU A 363 4.54 -18.25 -2.39
CA GLU A 363 4.24 -17.99 -3.81
C GLU A 363 2.89 -17.28 -3.96
N ASP A 364 2.82 -16.37 -4.93
CA ASP A 364 1.57 -15.78 -5.36
C ASP A 364 0.65 -16.87 -5.93
N TYR A 365 -0.53 -16.97 -5.35
CA TYR A 365 -1.55 -17.94 -5.72
C TYR A 365 -1.93 -17.92 -7.21
N TYR A 366 -1.83 -16.74 -7.86
CA TYR A 366 -2.22 -16.53 -9.24
C TYR A 366 -1.10 -16.70 -10.27
N THR A 367 0.09 -17.13 -9.86
CA THR A 367 1.15 -17.56 -10.79
C THR A 367 0.86 -18.91 -11.40
N ALA A 368 0.19 -19.82 -10.68
CA ALA A 368 -0.13 -21.15 -11.16
C ALA A 368 -1.41 -21.19 -12.03
N ARG A 369 -2.31 -20.23 -11.84
CA ARG A 369 -3.59 -20.15 -12.54
C ARG A 369 -4.18 -18.74 -12.55
N PRO A 370 -4.94 -18.37 -13.59
CA PRO A 370 -5.70 -17.12 -13.58
C PRO A 370 -6.70 -17.05 -12.43
N CYS A 371 -7.03 -15.84 -12.01
CA CYS A 371 -8.17 -15.57 -11.14
C CYS A 371 -9.44 -15.71 -11.96
N ASP A 372 -10.26 -16.70 -11.68
CA ASP A 372 -11.51 -16.99 -12.37
C ASP A 372 -12.76 -16.41 -11.68
N THR A 373 -12.53 -15.68 -10.58
CA THR A 373 -13.55 -15.00 -9.79
C THR A 373 -13.59 -13.50 -10.06
N PHE A 374 -14.65 -12.84 -9.57
CA PHE A 374 -14.77 -11.39 -9.67
C PHE A 374 -13.89 -10.64 -8.64
N ASP A 375 -13.40 -11.36 -7.63
CA ASP A 375 -12.61 -10.81 -6.54
C ASP A 375 -11.25 -11.50 -6.46
N ALA A 376 -10.19 -10.75 -6.18
CA ALA A 376 -8.86 -11.29 -5.88
C ALA A 376 -8.45 -10.96 -4.44
N VAL A 377 -7.73 -11.88 -3.80
CA VAL A 377 -7.25 -11.73 -2.43
C VAL A 377 -5.76 -12.00 -2.37
N TYR A 378 -5.01 -11.05 -1.82
CA TYR A 378 -3.60 -11.17 -1.50
C TYR A 378 -3.40 -11.02 0.00
N GLU A 379 -2.67 -11.95 0.57
CA GLU A 379 -2.40 -12.01 2.00
C GLU A 379 -0.92 -12.28 2.26
N SER A 380 -0.46 -11.87 3.44
CA SER A 380 0.81 -12.30 4.02
C SER A 380 0.56 -13.35 5.11
N LEU A 381 1.61 -13.76 5.83
CA LEU A 381 1.51 -14.76 6.89
C LEU A 381 1.20 -14.09 8.24
N PRO A 382 -0.04 -14.15 8.74
CA PRO A 382 -0.45 -13.44 9.94
C PRO A 382 0.06 -14.14 11.22
N ILE A 383 0.77 -13.39 12.09
CA ILE A 383 1.10 -13.80 13.46
C ILE A 383 0.04 -13.25 14.41
N VAL A 384 -0.32 -11.99 14.22
CA VAL A 384 -1.43 -11.32 14.90
C VAL A 384 -2.12 -10.39 13.89
N ASP A 385 -3.44 -10.41 13.87
CA ASP A 385 -4.26 -9.44 13.17
C ASP A 385 -5.60 -9.29 13.88
N THR A 386 -5.84 -8.12 14.47
CA THR A 386 -7.09 -7.86 15.18
C THR A 386 -8.18 -7.35 14.25
N ALA A 387 -7.81 -6.74 13.13
CA ALA A 387 -8.75 -6.07 12.24
C ALA A 387 -9.34 -7.00 11.19
N TYR A 388 -8.50 -7.62 10.35
CA TYR A 388 -8.96 -8.48 9.26
C TYR A 388 -9.54 -9.80 9.77
N GLN A 389 -8.84 -10.47 10.70
CA GLN A 389 -9.25 -11.79 11.19
C GLN A 389 -10.45 -11.71 12.15
N LYS A 390 -10.63 -10.62 12.88
CA LYS A 390 -11.68 -10.44 13.87
C LYS A 390 -12.66 -9.32 13.55
N GLY A 391 -12.29 -8.38 12.70
CA GLY A 391 -13.05 -7.16 12.45
C GLY A 391 -13.00 -6.19 13.63
N GLU A 392 -11.95 -6.23 14.45
CA GLU A 392 -11.73 -5.37 15.61
C GLU A 392 -10.47 -4.51 15.41
N THR A 393 -10.58 -3.24 15.70
CA THR A 393 -9.50 -2.26 15.54
C THR A 393 -8.98 -1.73 16.87
N ASP A 394 -9.62 -2.12 17.99
CA ASP A 394 -9.40 -1.58 19.33
C ASP A 394 -8.54 -2.44 20.24
N GLY A 395 -7.86 -3.45 19.70
CA GLY A 395 -6.88 -4.26 20.40
C GLY A 395 -7.42 -5.36 21.28
N GLY A 396 -8.69 -5.74 21.16
CA GLY A 396 -9.26 -6.84 21.95
C GLY A 396 -8.50 -8.16 21.82
N TYR A 397 -7.77 -8.37 20.71
CA TYR A 397 -7.02 -9.61 20.39
C TYR A 397 -5.58 -9.39 19.95
N GLY A 398 -5.04 -8.20 20.09
CA GLY A 398 -3.63 -7.91 19.83
C GLY A 398 -2.71 -8.55 20.86
N ILE A 399 -1.39 -8.48 20.66
CA ILE A 399 -0.43 -8.76 21.70
C ILE A 399 -0.45 -7.56 22.65
N ILE A 400 -1.10 -7.70 23.80
CA ILE A 400 -1.20 -6.64 24.81
C ILE A 400 0.16 -6.48 25.48
N LEU A 401 0.70 -5.27 25.45
CA LEU A 401 1.99 -4.91 26.03
C LEU A 401 1.82 -4.12 27.34
N ASP A 402 0.82 -3.24 27.42
CA ASP A 402 0.54 -2.42 28.60
C ASP A 402 -0.96 -2.13 28.72
N THR A 403 -1.43 -1.97 29.97
CA THR A 403 -2.82 -1.62 30.32
C THR A 403 -2.89 -0.43 31.30
N SER A 404 -1.81 0.36 31.39
CA SER A 404 -1.65 1.46 32.35
C SER A 404 -1.82 2.84 31.71
N ALA A 405 -2.46 2.90 30.54
CA ALA A 405 -2.74 4.13 29.80
C ALA A 405 -1.48 4.95 29.38
N HIS A 406 -0.32 4.27 29.26
CA HIS A 406 0.90 4.93 28.80
C HIS A 406 0.85 5.24 27.29
N ARG A 407 1.14 6.49 26.93
CA ARG A 407 1.21 6.95 25.54
C ARG A 407 2.48 6.46 24.85
N LEU A 408 2.42 6.31 23.53
CA LEU A 408 3.57 5.92 22.73
C LEU A 408 4.48 7.12 22.47
N THR A 409 5.78 6.85 22.51
CA THR A 409 6.81 7.65 21.85
C THR A 409 7.60 6.76 20.91
N ALA A 410 8.12 7.30 19.81
CA ALA A 410 8.93 6.57 18.85
C ALA A 410 10.25 7.31 18.63
N THR A 411 11.36 6.57 18.60
CA THR A 411 12.70 7.13 18.39
C THR A 411 13.54 6.17 17.58
N LYS A 412 14.14 6.66 16.50
CA LYS A 412 15.19 5.95 15.77
C LYS A 412 16.43 5.86 16.65
N THR A 413 16.83 4.65 17.00
CA THR A 413 18.00 4.41 17.90
C THR A 413 19.25 4.03 17.13
N ALA A 414 19.09 3.39 15.96
CA ALA A 414 20.17 3.07 15.04
C ALA A 414 19.65 3.01 13.60
N GLU A 415 20.52 2.75 12.64
CA GLU A 415 20.09 2.47 11.27
C GLU A 415 19.26 1.18 11.23
N GLY A 416 18.05 1.27 10.66
CA GLY A 416 17.11 0.15 10.63
C GLY A 416 16.46 -0.20 11.97
N GLU A 417 16.73 0.54 13.06
CA GLU A 417 16.20 0.26 14.39
C GLU A 417 15.27 1.36 14.89
N LEU A 418 14.08 0.97 15.35
CA LEU A 418 13.08 1.84 15.94
C LEU A 418 12.73 1.38 17.36
N THR A 419 12.84 2.27 18.32
CA THR A 419 12.35 2.05 19.69
C THR A 419 11.00 2.72 19.87
N VAL A 420 9.99 1.97 20.26
CA VAL A 420 8.68 2.45 20.68
C VAL A 420 8.58 2.29 22.19
N ALA A 421 8.53 3.41 22.93
CA ALA A 421 8.46 3.40 24.38
C ALA A 421 7.06 3.74 24.90
N PHE A 422 6.68 3.16 26.03
CA PHE A 422 5.41 3.36 26.75
C PHE A 422 5.63 3.15 28.25
N GLY A 423 5.55 4.24 29.03
CA GLY A 423 5.97 4.25 30.42
C GLY A 423 7.44 3.86 30.58
N ASP A 424 7.72 2.92 31.49
CA ASP A 424 9.06 2.35 31.70
C ASP A 424 9.37 1.15 30.78
N SER A 425 8.46 0.82 29.86
CA SER A 425 8.54 -0.31 28.95
C SER A 425 8.86 0.11 27.52
N SER A 426 9.37 -0.81 26.72
CA SER A 426 9.64 -0.54 25.30
C SER A 426 9.57 -1.78 24.41
N ALA A 427 9.33 -1.53 23.12
CA ALA A 427 9.50 -2.47 22.03
C ALA A 427 10.56 -1.92 21.06
N VAL A 428 11.64 -2.65 20.84
CA VAL A 428 12.71 -2.32 19.92
C VAL A 428 12.56 -3.19 18.67
N PHE A 429 12.36 -2.56 17.53
CA PHE A 429 12.16 -3.19 16.22
C PHE A 429 13.44 -3.15 15.42
N THR A 430 13.85 -4.30 14.87
CA THR A 430 14.98 -4.46 13.95
C THR A 430 14.58 -5.40 12.82
N GLU A 431 15.40 -5.52 11.77
CA GLU A 431 15.12 -6.49 10.69
C GLU A 431 15.10 -7.96 11.17
N ASP A 432 15.75 -8.26 12.30
CA ASP A 432 15.86 -9.60 12.86
C ASP A 432 14.69 -9.96 13.81
N GLY A 433 13.95 -8.98 14.30
CA GLY A 433 12.81 -9.20 15.19
C GLY A 433 12.49 -8.04 16.12
N ILE A 434 11.77 -8.35 17.20
CA ILE A 434 11.23 -7.39 18.15
C ILE A 434 11.75 -7.74 19.55
N THR A 435 12.43 -6.82 20.21
CA THR A 435 12.85 -6.97 21.61
C THR A 435 11.90 -6.17 22.51
N LEU A 436 11.22 -6.86 23.43
CA LEU A 436 10.30 -6.26 24.39
C LEU A 436 10.99 -6.18 25.76
N LYS A 437 10.95 -5.02 26.41
CA LYS A 437 11.57 -4.76 27.72
C LYS A 437 10.56 -4.17 28.71
N GLY A 438 10.62 -4.62 29.96
CA GLY A 438 9.82 -4.07 31.05
C GLY A 438 8.32 -4.38 30.97
N CYS A 439 7.88 -5.30 30.12
CA CYS A 439 6.47 -5.68 29.97
C CYS A 439 6.28 -7.20 30.00
N THR A 440 5.05 -7.62 30.25
CA THR A 440 4.62 -9.03 30.22
C THR A 440 3.60 -9.22 29.10
N PRO A 441 4.05 -9.49 27.87
CA PRO A 441 3.15 -9.59 26.71
C PRO A 441 2.16 -10.73 26.85
N SER A 442 0.91 -10.47 26.51
CA SER A 442 -0.12 -11.50 26.49
C SER A 442 -1.05 -11.33 25.29
N PHE A 443 -1.48 -12.43 24.71
CA PHE A 443 -2.46 -12.41 23.64
C PHE A 443 -3.37 -13.63 23.67
N THR A 444 -4.61 -13.41 23.28
CA THR A 444 -5.57 -14.48 23.09
C THR A 444 -5.49 -14.90 21.63
N HIS A 445 -5.01 -16.12 21.41
CA HIS A 445 -4.91 -16.60 20.05
C HIS A 445 -6.28 -16.99 19.51
N TYR A 446 -6.77 -16.16 18.63
CA TYR A 446 -7.97 -16.42 17.86
C TYR A 446 -7.79 -15.80 16.46
N MET A 447 -7.43 -16.64 15.53
CA MET A 447 -7.49 -16.30 14.11
C MET A 447 -8.32 -17.36 13.40
N SER A 448 -9.32 -16.94 12.64
CA SER A 448 -10.08 -17.86 11.80
C SER A 448 -9.12 -18.51 10.79
N ASN A 449 -9.26 -19.81 10.57
CA ASN A 449 -8.44 -20.57 9.63
C ASN A 449 -6.95 -20.70 10.02
N THR A 450 -6.57 -20.42 11.27
CA THR A 450 -5.19 -20.61 11.76
C THR A 450 -5.19 -21.51 12.96
N LYS A 451 -4.40 -22.56 12.91
CA LYS A 451 -4.10 -23.38 14.08
C LYS A 451 -2.84 -22.85 14.76
N ILE A 452 -2.94 -22.61 16.06
CA ILE A 452 -1.84 -22.05 16.86
C ILE A 452 -1.50 -23.07 17.96
N THR A 453 -0.20 -23.33 18.15
CA THR A 453 0.32 -24.20 19.22
C THR A 453 1.57 -23.58 19.81
N ALA A 454 1.67 -23.60 21.15
CA ALA A 454 2.84 -23.11 21.85
C ALA A 454 3.77 -24.27 22.27
N THR A 455 5.08 -23.99 22.25
CA THR A 455 6.15 -24.82 22.84
C THR A 455 6.90 -23.99 23.89
N ASP A 456 7.97 -24.50 24.44
CA ASP A 456 8.78 -23.75 25.43
C ASP A 456 9.53 -22.57 24.79
N THR A 457 9.75 -22.59 23.46
CA THR A 457 10.60 -21.62 22.75
C THR A 457 9.95 -20.98 21.52
N ALA A 458 8.74 -21.38 21.15
CA ALA A 458 8.09 -20.86 19.96
C ALA A 458 6.56 -20.97 20.03
N ILE A 459 5.91 -20.08 19.30
CA ILE A 459 4.49 -20.15 18.98
C ILE A 459 4.40 -20.49 17.49
N ASN A 460 3.80 -21.63 17.18
CA ASN A 460 3.72 -22.17 15.83
C ASN A 460 2.36 -21.93 15.22
N TYR A 461 2.36 -21.61 13.95
CA TYR A 461 1.18 -21.26 13.17
C TYR A 461 1.04 -22.21 11.97
N GLU A 462 -0.15 -22.73 11.76
CA GLU A 462 -0.58 -23.39 10.52
C GLU A 462 -1.73 -22.55 9.93
N TYR A 463 -1.42 -21.77 8.89
CA TYR A 463 -2.39 -20.92 8.19
C TYR A 463 -2.51 -21.36 6.74
N LYS A 464 -3.69 -21.84 6.36
CA LYS A 464 -3.85 -22.55 5.08
C LYS A 464 -2.80 -23.66 4.98
N ASP A 465 -2.02 -23.72 3.91
CA ASP A 465 -0.97 -24.72 3.71
C ASP A 465 0.43 -24.27 4.19
N ASN A 466 0.49 -23.13 4.89
CA ASN A 466 1.75 -22.53 5.34
C ASN A 466 2.00 -22.81 6.82
N ARG A 467 3.26 -23.18 7.13
CA ARG A 467 3.77 -23.34 8.50
C ARG A 467 4.84 -22.31 8.77
N TYR A 468 4.72 -21.62 9.89
CA TYR A 468 5.68 -20.62 10.33
C TYR A 468 5.59 -20.47 11.85
N SER A 469 6.50 -19.71 12.45
CA SER A 469 6.57 -19.55 13.90
C SER A 469 6.94 -18.12 14.30
N LEU A 470 6.58 -17.78 15.53
CA LEU A 470 7.18 -16.71 16.29
C LEU A 470 8.11 -17.37 17.33
N GLU A 471 9.43 -17.35 17.06
CA GLU A 471 10.41 -17.82 18.06
C GLU A 471 10.47 -16.84 19.20
N VAL A 472 10.59 -17.38 20.42
CA VAL A 472 10.62 -16.61 21.66
C VAL A 472 11.87 -16.97 22.43
N SER A 473 12.69 -15.97 22.75
CA SER A 473 13.83 -16.14 23.66
C SER A 473 13.77 -15.11 24.79
N GLY A 474 14.45 -15.38 25.91
CA GLY A 474 14.43 -14.52 27.10
C GLY A 474 13.14 -14.59 27.91
N ALA A 475 12.18 -15.46 27.54
CA ALA A 475 10.93 -15.61 28.27
C ALA A 475 10.52 -17.07 28.47
N LYS A 476 9.70 -17.30 29.51
CA LYS A 476 8.92 -18.52 29.71
C LYS A 476 7.56 -18.32 29.06
N ILE A 477 7.20 -19.20 28.14
CA ILE A 477 5.86 -19.24 27.51
C ILE A 477 4.91 -19.97 28.49
N ARG A 478 3.79 -19.32 28.77
CA ARG A 478 2.73 -19.91 29.60
C ARG A 478 1.41 -19.82 28.81
N GLU A 479 0.83 -20.97 28.57
CA GLU A 479 -0.47 -21.08 27.94
C GLU A 479 -1.55 -21.39 29.00
N ASN A 480 -2.66 -20.64 28.94
CA ASN A 480 -3.84 -20.89 29.78
C ASN A 480 -5.08 -20.75 28.89
N LYS A 481 -5.75 -21.85 28.54
CA LYS A 481 -6.83 -21.94 27.55
C LYS A 481 -6.33 -21.37 26.21
N ASN A 482 -6.91 -20.24 25.78
CA ASN A 482 -6.57 -19.58 24.52
C ASN A 482 -5.64 -18.37 24.71
N THR A 483 -5.10 -18.15 25.89
CA THR A 483 -4.22 -17.01 26.18
C THR A 483 -2.79 -17.48 26.36
N ILE A 484 -1.88 -16.88 25.60
CA ILE A 484 -0.44 -17.06 25.73
C ILE A 484 0.13 -15.85 26.45
N THR A 485 0.93 -16.06 27.47
CA THR A 485 1.64 -15.01 28.22
C THR A 485 3.13 -15.30 28.18
N LEU A 486 3.93 -14.27 27.89
CA LEU A 486 5.38 -14.33 27.86
C LEU A 486 5.93 -13.67 29.13
N ILE A 487 6.71 -14.41 29.92
CA ILE A 487 7.22 -13.97 31.23
C ILE A 487 8.74 -13.91 31.14
N GLY A 488 9.30 -12.71 31.21
CA GLY A 488 10.74 -12.42 31.13
C GLY A 488 11.01 -10.93 31.31
N GLU A 489 12.24 -10.53 31.56
CA GLU A 489 12.65 -9.14 31.72
C GLU A 489 12.96 -8.49 30.33
N GLU A 490 13.59 -9.29 29.47
CA GLU A 490 13.89 -8.90 28.09
C GLU A 490 13.51 -10.07 27.17
N ILE A 491 12.52 -9.87 26.30
CA ILE A 491 11.90 -10.90 25.48
C ILE A 491 12.18 -10.60 24.02
N VAL A 492 12.77 -11.54 23.30
CA VAL A 492 13.00 -11.39 21.87
C VAL A 492 12.01 -12.27 21.10
N LEU A 493 11.30 -11.63 20.18
CA LEU A 493 10.33 -12.24 19.26
C LEU A 493 10.92 -12.23 17.85
N THR A 494 11.10 -13.39 17.26
CA THR A 494 11.64 -13.51 15.90
C THR A 494 10.63 -14.24 15.01
N PRO A 495 9.96 -13.55 14.07
CA PRO A 495 9.11 -14.19 13.09
C PRO A 495 9.95 -15.06 12.15
N LYS A 496 9.58 -16.32 11.97
CA LYS A 496 10.30 -17.27 11.08
C LYS A 496 9.35 -18.19 10.34
N ARG A 497 9.74 -18.56 9.14
CA ARG A 497 9.16 -19.71 8.44
C ARG A 497 9.94 -20.96 8.75
N GLY A 498 9.21 -22.04 9.07
CA GLY A 498 9.75 -23.36 9.34
C GLY A 498 10.43 -24.03 8.15
#